data_b002708c74ac23d16ff2ddca58febc87
#
_entry.id   b002708c74ac23d16ff2ddca58febc87
#
_cell.length_a   1.000
_cell.length_b   1.000
_cell.length_c   1.000
_cell.angle_alpha   90.00
_cell.angle_beta   90.00
_cell.angle_gamma   90.00
#
_symmetry.space_group_name_H-M   'P 1'
#
loop_
_entity.id
_entity.type
_entity.pdbx_description
1 polymer ?
#
loop_
_entity_poly.entity_id
_entity_poly.type
_entity_poly.pdbx_seq_one_letter_code
_entity_poly.pdbx_strand_id
1 'polypeptide(L)'
;MSDITRALVVYESMYGNTARIASAICAGLRQSSPTEIVPAYRAPTVIPGDVRLLVVGGPTHAFSMSRASTRQEARNQHTVVMPTETGIREWLDMLTADTTSTSGRRRAQVDVATFDTRIAKVRRLPGSAARSAAKVLRRLGFRVFLGSASFFVDESTGPIREVEIERARRWGEELGRLHAGSATAA
;
A
#
# COMPACT_ATOMS: atom_id res chain seq x y z
N MET A 1 11.97 -22.77 17.08
CA MET A 1 10.91 -21.75 17.23
C MET A 1 10.59 -21.26 15.83
N SER A 2 9.38 -21.51 15.35
CA SER A 2 8.96 -20.98 14.04
C SER A 2 8.92 -19.46 14.16
N ASP A 3 9.74 -18.75 13.39
CA ASP A 3 9.65 -17.29 13.28
C ASP A 3 8.24 -16.92 12.83
N ILE A 4 7.47 -16.29 13.69
CA ILE A 4 6.13 -15.81 13.35
C ILE A 4 6.30 -14.71 12.32
N THR A 5 6.02 -15.04 11.07
CA THR A 5 6.06 -14.07 9.98
C THR A 5 4.77 -13.26 9.97
N ARG A 6 4.86 -11.98 9.54
CA ARG A 6 3.72 -11.06 9.51
C ARG A 6 3.60 -10.31 8.19
N ALA A 7 2.43 -9.74 7.98
CA ALA A 7 2.19 -8.77 6.93
C ALA A 7 2.31 -7.33 7.46
N LEU A 8 2.75 -6.42 6.61
CA LEU A 8 2.81 -4.99 6.87
C LEU A 8 2.03 -4.23 5.80
N VAL A 9 1.04 -3.45 6.21
CA VAL A 9 0.28 -2.57 5.33
C VAL A 9 0.74 -1.14 5.52
N VAL A 10 1.34 -0.54 4.48
CA VAL A 10 1.80 0.86 4.49
C VAL A 10 0.89 1.68 3.57
N TYR A 11 0.34 2.76 4.08
CA TYR A 11 -0.61 3.56 3.32
C TYR A 11 -0.41 5.07 3.46
N GLU A 12 -0.82 5.80 2.42
CA GLU A 12 -1.01 7.24 2.43
C GLU A 12 -2.50 7.55 2.31
N SER A 13 -2.99 8.50 3.09
CA SER A 13 -4.39 8.94 3.00
C SER A 13 -4.51 10.41 3.35
N MET A 14 -5.10 11.22 2.48
CA MET A 14 -5.33 12.64 2.75
C MET A 14 -6.69 12.89 3.40
N TYR A 15 -7.74 12.30 2.85
CA TYR A 15 -9.13 12.54 3.27
C TYR A 15 -9.74 11.35 4.03
N GLY A 16 -8.93 10.36 4.42
CA GLY A 16 -9.39 9.19 5.17
C GLY A 16 -9.87 8.01 4.30
N ASN A 17 -10.19 8.20 3.02
CA ASN A 17 -10.72 7.12 2.17
C ASN A 17 -9.73 5.96 1.99
N THR A 18 -8.47 6.26 1.65
CA THR A 18 -7.43 5.24 1.51
C THR A 18 -7.14 4.55 2.84
N ALA A 19 -7.22 5.27 3.97
CA ALA A 19 -7.07 4.67 5.31
C ALA A 19 -8.17 3.65 5.59
N ARG A 20 -9.43 3.92 5.22
CA ARG A 20 -10.54 2.97 5.35
C ARG A 20 -10.31 1.71 4.49
N ILE A 21 -9.84 1.85 3.27
CA ILE A 21 -9.45 0.73 2.39
C ILE A 21 -8.29 -0.05 3.01
N ALA A 22 -7.23 0.61 3.46
CA ALA A 22 -6.09 -0.04 4.10
C ALA A 22 -6.51 -0.84 5.36
N SER A 23 -7.42 -0.28 6.17
CA SER A 23 -7.98 -0.96 7.34
C SER A 23 -8.79 -2.21 6.95
N ALA A 24 -9.59 -2.13 5.89
CA ALA A 24 -10.35 -3.28 5.39
C ALA A 24 -9.43 -4.39 4.84
N ILE A 25 -8.40 -4.03 4.09
CA ILE A 25 -7.36 -4.97 3.61
C ILE A 25 -6.68 -5.65 4.81
N CYS A 26 -6.29 -4.85 5.81
CA CYS A 26 -5.66 -5.36 7.02
C CYS A 26 -6.57 -6.35 7.77
N ALA A 27 -7.87 -6.04 7.87
CA ALA A 27 -8.85 -6.94 8.49
C ALA A 27 -8.96 -8.28 7.74
N GLY A 28 -8.91 -8.25 6.40
CA GLY A 28 -8.88 -9.46 5.59
C GLY A 28 -7.60 -10.29 5.80
N LEU A 29 -6.44 -9.65 5.77
CA LEU A 29 -5.13 -10.30 5.97
C LEU A 29 -5.00 -10.98 7.35
N ARG A 30 -5.57 -10.38 8.39
CA ARG A 30 -5.54 -10.92 9.76
C ARG A 30 -6.20 -12.29 9.93
N GLN A 31 -6.98 -12.72 8.96
CA GLN A 31 -7.53 -14.09 8.95
C GLN A 31 -6.44 -15.15 8.67
N SER A 32 -5.33 -14.76 8.03
CA SER A 32 -4.28 -15.71 7.62
C SER A 32 -2.93 -15.44 8.29
N SER A 33 -2.64 -14.21 8.73
CA SER A 33 -1.36 -13.85 9.36
C SER A 33 -1.47 -12.64 10.26
N PRO A 34 -0.62 -12.52 11.30
CA PRO A 34 -0.45 -11.27 12.04
C PRO A 34 -0.18 -10.13 11.07
N THR A 35 -0.95 -9.04 11.19
CA THR A 35 -0.86 -7.92 10.26
C THR A 35 -0.81 -6.59 11.00
N GLU A 36 0.21 -5.81 10.71
CA GLU A 36 0.37 -4.44 11.17
C GLU A 36 -0.05 -3.47 10.07
N ILE A 37 -0.63 -2.34 10.44
CA ILE A 37 -0.99 -1.25 9.52
C ILE A 37 -0.39 0.06 10.02
N VAL A 38 0.34 0.76 9.15
CA VAL A 38 1.02 2.02 9.48
C VAL A 38 0.87 3.03 8.34
N PRO A 39 0.69 4.31 8.65
CA PRO A 39 0.76 5.36 7.63
C PRO A 39 2.21 5.58 7.17
N ALA A 40 2.39 6.01 5.92
CA ALA A 40 3.71 6.17 5.30
C ALA A 40 4.70 7.02 6.11
N TYR A 41 4.22 8.09 6.75
CA TYR A 41 5.06 8.97 7.57
C TYR A 41 5.57 8.33 8.88
N ARG A 42 5.07 7.15 9.25
CA ARG A 42 5.52 6.35 10.41
C ARG A 42 6.10 5.00 10.00
N ALA A 43 6.05 4.68 8.72
CA ALA A 43 6.49 3.37 8.23
C ALA A 43 8.01 3.23 8.36
N PRO A 44 8.51 2.02 8.68
CA PRO A 44 9.94 1.78 8.77
C PRO A 44 10.61 1.96 7.40
N THR A 45 11.79 2.57 7.37
CA THR A 45 12.59 2.74 6.15
C THR A 45 13.43 1.51 5.81
N VAL A 46 13.56 0.59 6.76
CA VAL A 46 14.13 -0.74 6.57
C VAL A 46 13.03 -1.75 6.91
N ILE A 47 12.70 -2.63 5.96
CA ILE A 47 11.63 -3.61 6.19
C ILE A 47 12.08 -4.62 7.25
N PRO A 48 11.31 -4.79 8.36
CA PRO A 48 11.65 -5.73 9.42
C PRO A 48 11.81 -7.16 8.93
N GLY A 49 12.69 -7.92 9.57
CA GLY A 49 13.06 -9.27 9.12
C GLY A 49 11.96 -10.32 9.22
N ASP A 50 10.94 -10.07 10.03
CA ASP A 50 9.75 -10.90 10.21
C ASP A 50 8.63 -10.58 9.19
N VAL A 51 8.73 -9.49 8.41
CA VAL A 51 7.77 -9.18 7.35
C VAL A 51 8.05 -10.03 6.12
N ARG A 52 7.03 -10.76 5.66
CA ARG A 52 7.06 -11.57 4.43
C ARG A 52 6.07 -11.09 3.38
N LEU A 53 5.06 -10.34 3.77
CA LEU A 53 4.11 -9.70 2.87
C LEU A 53 4.04 -8.20 3.17
N LEU A 54 4.35 -7.38 2.18
CA LEU A 54 4.26 -5.93 2.24
C LEU A 54 3.14 -5.45 1.31
N VAL A 55 2.14 -4.77 1.86
CA VAL A 55 1.05 -4.18 1.08
C VAL A 55 1.19 -2.67 1.11
N VAL A 56 1.28 -2.04 -0.06
CA VAL A 56 1.55 -0.60 -0.18
C VAL A 56 0.45 0.09 -0.95
N GLY A 57 -0.12 1.16 -0.41
CA GLY A 57 -1.18 1.88 -1.10
C GLY A 57 -1.28 3.36 -0.80
N GLY A 58 -1.90 4.08 -1.73
CA GLY A 58 -2.11 5.50 -1.63
C GLY A 58 -3.14 6.03 -2.63
N PRO A 59 -3.53 7.28 -2.54
CA PRO A 59 -4.44 7.88 -3.51
C PRO A 59 -3.73 8.11 -4.85
N THR A 60 -4.46 7.91 -5.95
CA THR A 60 -3.99 8.32 -7.27
C THR A 60 -4.24 9.79 -7.50
N HIS A 61 -3.16 10.57 -7.60
CA HIS A 61 -3.16 11.98 -7.96
C HIS A 61 -2.46 12.19 -9.30
N ALA A 62 -3.10 12.94 -10.19
CA ALA A 62 -2.54 13.19 -11.52
C ALA A 62 -1.95 11.92 -12.18
N PHE A 63 -2.72 10.83 -12.12
CA PHE A 63 -2.40 9.52 -12.70
C PHE A 63 -1.22 8.77 -12.07
N SER A 64 -0.73 9.17 -10.90
CA SER A 64 0.41 8.54 -10.22
C SER A 64 0.29 8.67 -8.69
N MET A 65 1.34 8.28 -7.96
CA MET A 65 1.48 8.59 -6.54
C MET A 65 1.47 10.11 -6.32
N SER A 66 0.91 10.56 -5.21
CA SER A 66 0.92 11.97 -4.81
C SER A 66 2.33 12.55 -4.78
N ARG A 67 2.41 13.88 -4.82
CA ARG A 67 3.64 14.65 -4.61
C ARG A 67 3.41 15.61 -3.45
N ALA A 68 4.48 16.10 -2.83
CA ALA A 68 4.39 17.10 -1.77
C ALA A 68 3.54 18.32 -2.18
N SER A 69 3.71 18.80 -3.42
CA SER A 69 2.91 19.91 -3.98
C SER A 69 1.43 19.60 -4.06
N THR A 70 1.05 18.41 -4.53
CA THR A 70 -0.37 18.02 -4.64
C THR A 70 -1.01 17.77 -3.27
N ARG A 71 -0.25 17.30 -2.29
CA ARG A 71 -0.72 17.18 -0.92
C ARG A 71 -0.89 18.54 -0.24
N GLN A 72 0.03 19.47 -0.50
CA GLN A 72 -0.08 20.84 0.01
C GLN A 72 -1.28 21.57 -0.60
N GLU A 73 -1.53 21.40 -1.89
CA GLU A 73 -2.72 21.95 -2.56
C GLU A 73 -4.00 21.36 -1.95
N ALA A 74 -4.06 20.04 -1.74
CA ALA A 74 -5.19 19.40 -1.07
C ALA A 74 -5.44 19.98 0.33
N ARG A 75 -4.37 20.24 1.10
CA ARG A 75 -4.46 20.89 2.43
C ARG A 75 -5.00 22.31 2.37
N ASN A 76 -4.63 23.06 1.35
CA ASN A 76 -5.12 24.44 1.17
C ASN A 76 -6.60 24.49 0.78
N GLN A 77 -7.10 23.47 0.11
CA GLN A 77 -8.49 23.41 -0.38
C GLN A 77 -9.45 22.73 0.61
N HIS A 78 -8.96 21.78 1.41
CA HIS A 78 -9.78 20.95 2.29
C HIS A 78 -9.05 20.60 3.58
N THR A 79 -9.82 20.23 4.63
CA THR A 79 -9.26 19.65 5.85
C THR A 79 -8.64 18.28 5.54
N VAL A 80 -7.32 18.16 5.72
CA VAL A 80 -6.57 16.92 5.54
C VAL A 80 -6.36 16.26 6.89
N VAL A 81 -6.68 14.99 7.00
CA VAL A 81 -6.64 14.22 8.28
C VAL A 81 -5.26 13.67 8.63
N MET A 82 -4.30 13.77 7.71
CA MET A 82 -2.95 13.19 7.87
C MET A 82 -1.87 14.25 7.56
N PRO A 83 -0.66 14.12 8.14
CA PRO A 83 0.48 14.94 7.75
C PRO A 83 0.76 14.84 6.24
N THR A 84 1.15 15.95 5.62
CA THR A 84 1.33 16.04 4.16
C THR A 84 2.79 15.91 3.71
N GLU A 85 3.73 15.86 4.66
CA GLU A 85 5.16 15.89 4.39
C GLU A 85 5.67 14.60 3.72
N THR A 86 5.25 13.44 4.25
CA THR A 86 5.71 12.14 3.76
C THR A 86 4.53 11.31 3.26
N GLY A 87 4.48 11.12 1.94
CA GLY A 87 3.58 10.16 1.29
C GLY A 87 4.31 8.87 0.90
N ILE A 88 3.61 8.02 0.15
CA ILE A 88 4.18 6.75 -0.36
C ILE A 88 5.41 6.99 -1.23
N ARG A 89 5.45 8.07 -2.02
CA ARG A 89 6.58 8.39 -2.88
C ARG A 89 7.85 8.62 -2.07
N GLU A 90 7.80 9.52 -1.10
CA GLU A 90 8.95 9.87 -0.26
C GLU A 90 9.38 8.67 0.60
N TRP A 91 8.43 7.88 1.10
CA TRP A 91 8.75 6.64 1.82
C TRP A 91 9.48 5.63 0.94
N LEU A 92 9.05 5.44 -0.32
CA LEU A 92 9.75 4.57 -1.28
C LEU A 92 11.15 5.09 -1.62
N ASP A 93 11.33 6.42 -1.68
CA ASP A 93 12.64 7.03 -1.87
C ASP A 93 13.58 6.75 -0.68
N MET A 94 13.06 6.77 0.56
CA MET A 94 13.81 6.37 1.75
C MET A 94 14.18 4.88 1.74
N LEU A 95 13.31 3.98 1.27
CA LEU A 95 13.66 2.57 1.05
C LEU A 95 14.78 2.40 0.02
N THR A 96 14.83 3.27 -1.00
CA THR A 96 15.87 3.25 -2.04
C THR A 96 17.24 3.61 -1.48
N ALA A 97 17.31 4.49 -0.49
CA ALA A 97 18.56 4.92 0.14
C ALA A 97 19.29 3.79 0.89
N ASP A 98 18.57 2.75 1.33
CA ASP A 98 19.18 1.57 1.94
C ASP A 98 19.65 0.58 0.85
N THR A 99 20.91 0.67 0.48
CA THR A 99 21.56 -0.12 -0.59
C THR A 99 22.44 -1.26 -0.07
N THR A 100 22.32 -1.64 1.20
CA THR A 100 23.12 -2.71 1.77
C THR A 100 22.81 -4.06 1.11
N SER A 101 23.83 -4.92 0.95
CA SER A 101 23.66 -6.28 0.36
C SER A 101 22.70 -7.14 1.19
N THR A 102 22.65 -6.93 2.50
CA THR A 102 21.70 -7.60 3.40
C THR A 102 20.27 -7.18 3.10
N SER A 103 20.03 -5.90 2.88
CA SER A 103 18.71 -5.37 2.51
C SER A 103 18.24 -5.92 1.16
N GLY A 104 19.12 -6.05 0.16
CA GLY A 104 18.80 -6.62 -1.14
C GLY A 104 18.31 -8.07 -1.05
N ARG A 105 19.03 -8.93 -0.34
CA ARG A 105 18.64 -10.34 -0.10
C ARG A 105 17.31 -10.43 0.66
N ARG A 106 17.10 -9.57 1.64
CA ARG A 106 15.87 -9.53 2.43
C ARG A 106 14.67 -9.11 1.59
N ARG A 107 14.82 -8.10 0.72
CA ARG A 107 13.77 -7.64 -0.20
C ARG A 107 13.29 -8.74 -1.13
N ALA A 108 14.19 -9.57 -1.65
CA ALA A 108 13.83 -10.70 -2.51
C ALA A 108 12.96 -11.77 -1.81
N GLN A 109 12.95 -11.79 -0.47
CA GLN A 109 12.15 -12.70 0.35
C GLN A 109 10.79 -12.10 0.78
N VAL A 110 10.51 -10.86 0.39
CA VAL A 110 9.26 -10.16 0.72
C VAL A 110 8.38 -10.07 -0.51
N ASP A 111 7.20 -10.65 -0.41
CA ASP A 111 6.16 -10.48 -1.40
C ASP A 111 5.51 -9.11 -1.26
N VAL A 112 5.19 -8.49 -2.38
CA VAL A 112 4.58 -7.17 -2.39
C VAL A 112 3.28 -7.19 -3.18
N ALA A 113 2.24 -6.58 -2.61
CA ALA A 113 1.02 -6.21 -3.31
C ALA A 113 0.80 -4.70 -3.19
N THR A 114 0.14 -4.11 -4.17
CA THR A 114 -0.11 -2.66 -4.17
C THR A 114 -1.57 -2.34 -4.43
N PHE A 115 -2.05 -1.25 -3.85
CA PHE A 115 -3.41 -0.77 -4.09
C PHE A 115 -3.47 0.74 -4.22
N ASP A 116 -4.52 1.26 -4.82
CA ASP A 116 -4.81 2.69 -4.79
C ASP A 116 -6.31 2.98 -4.63
N THR A 117 -6.60 4.21 -4.24
CA THR A 117 -7.93 4.79 -4.34
C THR A 117 -7.97 5.78 -5.51
N ARG A 118 -9.05 5.72 -6.30
CA ARG A 118 -9.23 6.53 -7.52
C ARG A 118 -10.65 7.03 -7.63
N ILE A 119 -10.82 8.18 -8.27
CA ILE A 119 -12.16 8.68 -8.60
C ILE A 119 -12.77 7.78 -9.68
N ALA A 120 -14.00 7.31 -9.44
CA ALA A 120 -14.70 6.38 -10.32
C ALA A 120 -14.89 6.94 -11.75
N LYS A 121 -15.15 8.23 -11.88
CA LYS A 121 -15.35 8.91 -13.18
C LYS A 121 -14.14 8.80 -14.11
N VAL A 122 -12.92 8.71 -13.55
CA VAL A 122 -11.67 8.63 -14.32
C VAL A 122 -11.05 7.22 -14.34
N ARG A 123 -11.79 6.18 -13.97
CA ARG A 123 -11.30 4.80 -13.87
C ARG A 123 -10.66 4.24 -15.16
N ARG A 124 -11.09 4.73 -16.33
CA ARG A 124 -10.58 4.30 -17.64
C ARG A 124 -9.33 5.05 -18.09
N LEU A 125 -8.99 6.16 -17.43
CA LEU A 125 -7.78 6.91 -17.80
C LEU A 125 -6.52 6.14 -17.36
N PRO A 126 -5.44 6.25 -18.13
CA PRO A 126 -4.17 5.60 -17.80
C PRO A 126 -3.57 6.18 -16.51
N GLY A 127 -2.66 5.41 -15.91
CA GLY A 127 -1.97 5.80 -14.69
C GLY A 127 -2.67 5.32 -13.42
N SER A 128 -1.86 5.05 -12.40
CA SER A 128 -2.28 4.50 -11.11
C SER A 128 -1.14 4.63 -10.11
N ALA A 129 -1.46 5.09 -8.90
CA ALA A 129 -0.49 5.13 -7.81
C ALA A 129 0.00 3.72 -7.46
N ALA A 130 -0.89 2.73 -7.44
CA ALA A 130 -0.55 1.34 -7.16
C ALA A 130 0.45 0.78 -8.20
N ARG A 131 0.20 0.99 -9.49
CA ARG A 131 1.13 0.54 -10.56
C ARG A 131 2.47 1.26 -10.48
N SER A 132 2.46 2.54 -10.16
CA SER A 132 3.70 3.32 -9.98
C SER A 132 4.50 2.81 -8.80
N ALA A 133 3.87 2.56 -7.66
CA ALA A 133 4.51 1.97 -6.48
C ALA A 133 5.06 0.56 -6.78
N ALA A 134 4.28 -0.31 -7.44
CA ALA A 134 4.72 -1.65 -7.84
C ALA A 134 5.96 -1.61 -8.74
N LYS A 135 6.04 -0.65 -9.67
CA LYS A 135 7.22 -0.46 -10.53
C LYS A 135 8.47 -0.08 -9.73
N VAL A 136 8.34 0.81 -8.74
CA VAL A 136 9.46 1.19 -7.86
C VAL A 136 9.88 0.01 -7.01
N LEU A 137 8.95 -0.66 -6.34
CA LEU A 137 9.24 -1.81 -5.47
C LEU A 137 9.92 -2.96 -6.22
N ARG A 138 9.50 -3.22 -7.47
CA ARG A 138 10.17 -4.21 -8.33
C ARG A 138 11.62 -3.82 -8.63
N ARG A 139 11.89 -2.55 -8.91
CA ARG A 139 13.25 -2.03 -9.14
C ARG A 139 14.13 -2.13 -7.87
N LEU A 140 13.52 -2.05 -6.69
CA LEU A 140 14.19 -2.23 -5.41
C LEU A 140 14.46 -3.70 -5.04
N GLY A 141 14.06 -4.65 -5.90
CA GLY A 141 14.29 -6.08 -5.71
C GLY A 141 13.20 -6.83 -4.95
N PHE A 142 12.06 -6.19 -4.68
CA PHE A 142 10.91 -6.89 -4.10
C PHE A 142 10.18 -7.76 -5.12
N ARG A 143 9.62 -8.88 -4.68
CA ARG A 143 8.80 -9.75 -5.52
C ARG A 143 7.36 -9.23 -5.57
N VAL A 144 6.94 -8.68 -6.69
CA VAL A 144 5.52 -8.29 -6.87
C VAL A 144 4.69 -9.55 -7.05
N PHE A 145 3.95 -9.91 -6.00
CA PHE A 145 3.28 -11.19 -5.84
C PHE A 145 1.92 -11.24 -6.54
N LEU A 146 1.13 -10.17 -6.41
CA LEU A 146 -0.17 -10.07 -7.05
C LEU A 146 -0.27 -8.73 -7.80
N GLY A 147 -1.17 -8.66 -8.78
CA GLY A 147 -1.43 -7.43 -9.50
C GLY A 147 -1.94 -6.30 -8.60
N SER A 148 -1.76 -5.06 -9.06
CA SER A 148 -2.23 -3.88 -8.35
C SER A 148 -3.76 -3.82 -8.33
N ALA A 149 -4.36 -3.53 -7.17
CA ALA A 149 -5.80 -3.31 -7.01
C ALA A 149 -6.15 -1.81 -7.00
N SER A 150 -7.29 -1.44 -7.57
CA SER A 150 -7.84 -0.09 -7.48
C SER A 150 -9.20 -0.11 -6.82
N PHE A 151 -9.42 0.80 -5.87
CA PHE A 151 -10.69 1.01 -5.17
C PHE A 151 -11.23 2.38 -5.50
N PHE A 152 -12.54 2.49 -5.68
CA PHE A 152 -13.12 3.68 -6.27
C PHE A 152 -13.85 4.55 -5.25
N VAL A 153 -13.57 5.85 -5.30
CA VAL A 153 -14.29 6.89 -4.57
C VAL A 153 -15.17 7.67 -5.55
N ASP A 154 -16.25 8.25 -5.05
CA ASP A 154 -17.15 9.04 -5.91
C ASP A 154 -16.48 10.34 -6.34
N GLU A 155 -15.82 11.04 -5.39
CA GLU A 155 -15.08 12.28 -5.60
C GLU A 155 -13.73 12.27 -4.85
N SER A 156 -12.91 13.30 -5.04
CA SER A 156 -11.58 13.39 -4.43
C SER A 156 -11.59 13.30 -2.90
N THR A 157 -12.58 13.90 -2.26
CA THR A 157 -12.78 13.88 -0.80
C THR A 157 -13.60 12.67 -0.32
N GLY A 158 -14.18 11.90 -1.23
CA GLY A 158 -15.05 10.77 -0.93
C GLY A 158 -16.54 11.10 -1.15
N PRO A 159 -17.44 10.35 -0.53
CA PRO A 159 -17.17 9.19 0.31
C PRO A 159 -16.71 7.96 -0.47
N ILE A 160 -16.07 7.03 0.24
CA ILE A 160 -15.88 5.67 -0.28
C ILE A 160 -17.12 4.84 0.04
N ARG A 161 -17.59 4.08 -0.94
CA ARG A 161 -18.79 3.25 -0.79
C ARG A 161 -18.49 1.98 0.00
N GLU A 162 -19.46 1.49 0.75
CA GLU A 162 -19.34 0.27 1.55
C GLU A 162 -18.98 -0.96 0.71
N VAL A 163 -19.49 -1.04 -0.53
CA VAL A 163 -19.13 -2.13 -1.47
C VAL A 163 -17.63 -2.15 -1.79
N GLU A 164 -16.95 -1.01 -1.84
CA GLU A 164 -15.51 -0.94 -2.06
C GLU A 164 -14.72 -1.35 -0.83
N ILE A 165 -15.22 -1.04 0.37
CA ILE A 165 -14.63 -1.47 1.64
C ILE A 165 -14.71 -3.00 1.75
N GLU A 166 -15.86 -3.59 1.45
CA GLU A 166 -16.03 -5.04 1.46
C GLU A 166 -15.18 -5.73 0.38
N ARG A 167 -15.04 -5.12 -0.80
CA ARG A 167 -14.15 -5.61 -1.86
C ARG A 167 -12.68 -5.57 -1.41
N ALA A 168 -12.28 -4.53 -0.68
CA ALA A 168 -10.95 -4.41 -0.11
C ALA A 168 -10.67 -5.49 0.94
N ARG A 169 -11.64 -5.76 1.81
CA ARG A 169 -11.55 -6.84 2.81
C ARG A 169 -11.35 -8.20 2.15
N ARG A 170 -12.17 -8.54 1.15
CA ARG A 170 -12.05 -9.79 0.39
C ARG A 170 -10.72 -9.92 -0.34
N TRP A 171 -10.22 -8.82 -0.91
CA TRP A 171 -8.90 -8.81 -1.54
C TRP A 171 -7.78 -9.07 -0.52
N GLY A 172 -7.89 -8.54 0.70
CA GLY A 172 -6.98 -8.85 1.81
C GLY A 172 -7.02 -10.32 2.21
N GLU A 173 -8.20 -10.93 2.28
CA GLU A 173 -8.38 -12.38 2.55
C GLU A 173 -7.73 -13.23 1.46
N GLU A 174 -7.96 -12.89 0.20
CA GLU A 174 -7.38 -13.59 -0.94
C GLU A 174 -5.85 -13.50 -0.93
N LEU A 175 -5.29 -12.29 -0.71
CA LEU A 175 -3.84 -12.08 -0.55
C LEU A 175 -3.25 -12.96 0.54
N GLY A 176 -3.86 -12.96 1.72
CA GLY A 176 -3.39 -13.74 2.86
C GLY A 176 -3.41 -15.24 2.57
N ARG A 177 -4.50 -15.73 2.00
CA ARG A 177 -4.66 -17.15 1.62
C ARG A 177 -3.62 -17.59 0.57
N LEU A 178 -3.43 -16.80 -0.49
CA LEU A 178 -2.49 -17.12 -1.56
C LEU A 178 -1.04 -17.07 -1.05
N HIS A 179 -0.72 -16.07 -0.23
CA HIS A 179 0.62 -15.93 0.36
C HIS A 179 0.95 -17.10 1.30
N ALA A 180 0.01 -17.51 2.18
CA ALA A 180 0.19 -18.67 3.05
C ALA A 180 0.38 -19.96 2.25
N GLY A 181 -0.38 -20.16 1.15
CA GLY A 181 -0.25 -21.33 0.28
C GLY A 181 1.09 -21.39 -0.46
N SER A 182 1.66 -20.24 -0.86
CA SER A 182 2.96 -20.19 -1.53
C SER A 182 4.13 -20.46 -0.57
N ALA A 183 4.01 -20.07 0.70
CA ALA A 183 5.02 -20.32 1.73
C ALA A 183 5.11 -21.82 2.11
N THR A 184 4.03 -22.58 1.94
CA THR A 184 4.00 -24.02 2.26
C THR A 184 4.57 -24.88 1.10
N ALA A 185 4.65 -24.33 -0.11
CA ALA A 185 5.10 -25.02 -1.32
C ALA A 185 6.60 -24.81 -1.64
N ALA A 186 7.31 -23.99 -0.87
CA ALA A 186 8.74 -23.67 -1.03
C ALA A 186 9.58 -24.31 0.08
#